data_82f417ae135fb4769d2e2092f8a741d1
#
_entry.id   82f417ae135fb4769d2e2092f8a741d1
#
_cell.length_a   1.000
_cell.length_b   1.000
_cell.length_c   1.000
_cell.angle_alpha   90.00
_cell.angle_beta   90.00
_cell.angle_gamma   90.00
#
_symmetry.space_group_name_H-M   'P 1'
#
loop_
_entity.id
_entity.type
_entity.pdbx_description
1 polymer ?
#
loop_
_entity_poly.entity_id
_entity_poly.type
_entity_poly.pdbx_seq_one_letter_code
_entity_poly.pdbx_strand_id
1 'polypeptide(L)'
;MTTPLQGRIYDYIRQYISLHGYSPSLQEIARGIGISPKSISLVSRSIHALVAAGRLEFHKQGYRNIQVAGSSEFLLPLMGRIAAGVPIEAIEERQTLDLGPLVKGEGHFVLEVKGDSMVEEGILEGDFVICRHAAQAGEGDIVVALVDEHDATLKRISYRIRDRVTLVPANPALKPKAYLPHRVRIQGVFIGLLRLKM
;
A
#
# COMPACT_ATOMS: atom_id res chain seq x y z
N MET A 1 -28.06 -7.74 10.70
CA MET A 1 -27.70 -6.97 11.92
C MET A 1 -26.73 -7.79 12.76
N THR A 2 -25.66 -7.22 13.23
CA THR A 2 -24.67 -7.89 14.09
C THR A 2 -25.14 -7.88 15.53
N THR A 3 -25.06 -9.01 16.24
CA THR A 3 -25.41 -9.08 17.67
C THR A 3 -24.33 -8.38 18.52
N PRO A 4 -24.66 -7.93 19.76
CA PRO A 4 -23.66 -7.32 20.66
C PRO A 4 -22.44 -8.20 20.90
N LEU A 5 -22.62 -9.52 20.97
CA LEU A 5 -21.52 -10.48 21.10
C LEU A 5 -20.63 -10.51 19.86
N GLN A 6 -21.23 -10.53 18.67
CA GLN A 6 -20.50 -10.48 17.41
C GLN A 6 -19.69 -9.18 17.27
N GLY A 7 -20.24 -8.04 17.74
CA GLY A 7 -19.51 -6.77 17.79
C GLY A 7 -18.26 -6.87 18.66
N ARG A 8 -18.40 -7.37 19.91
CA ARG A 8 -17.26 -7.57 20.84
C ARG A 8 -16.20 -8.49 20.28
N ILE A 9 -16.59 -9.59 19.63
CA ILE A 9 -15.67 -10.55 18.98
C ILE A 9 -14.91 -9.84 17.84
N TYR A 10 -15.61 -9.11 17.01
CA TYR A 10 -15.02 -8.39 15.89
C TYR A 10 -14.00 -7.34 16.36
N ASP A 11 -14.38 -6.51 17.34
CA ASP A 11 -13.50 -5.46 17.87
C ASP A 11 -12.25 -6.05 18.53
N TYR A 12 -12.41 -7.16 19.29
CA TYR A 12 -11.28 -7.85 19.88
C TYR A 12 -10.32 -8.40 18.82
N ILE A 13 -10.84 -9.08 17.78
CA ILE A 13 -10.02 -9.64 16.70
C ILE A 13 -9.26 -8.51 16.00
N ARG A 14 -9.93 -7.40 15.67
CA ARG A 14 -9.31 -6.25 15.03
C ARG A 14 -8.18 -5.66 15.86
N GLN A 15 -8.42 -5.43 17.15
CA GLN A 15 -7.44 -4.90 18.08
C GLN A 15 -6.26 -5.86 18.27
N TYR A 16 -6.53 -7.15 18.40
CA TYR A 16 -5.50 -8.18 18.57
C TYR A 16 -4.57 -8.24 17.35
N ILE A 17 -5.13 -8.26 16.13
CA ILE A 17 -4.36 -8.27 14.89
C ILE A 17 -3.51 -7.00 14.77
N SER A 18 -4.06 -5.84 15.11
CA SER A 18 -3.34 -4.57 15.10
C SER A 18 -2.14 -4.55 16.06
N LEU A 19 -2.27 -5.21 17.23
CA LEU A 19 -1.22 -5.22 18.26
C LEU A 19 -0.15 -6.29 18.01
N HIS A 20 -0.53 -7.44 17.47
CA HIS A 20 0.33 -8.62 17.39
C HIS A 20 0.75 -8.98 15.97
N GLY A 21 0.10 -8.42 14.93
CA GLY A 21 0.38 -8.72 13.53
C GLY A 21 -0.16 -10.07 13.04
N TYR A 22 -0.89 -10.82 13.89
CA TYR A 22 -1.49 -12.10 13.54
C TYR A 22 -2.83 -12.32 14.24
N SER A 23 -3.64 -13.25 13.70
CA SER A 23 -4.97 -13.57 14.21
C SER A 23 -4.93 -14.24 15.59
N PRO A 24 -5.84 -13.89 16.52
CA PRO A 24 -6.02 -14.63 17.76
C PRO A 24 -6.62 -16.03 17.50
N SER A 25 -6.32 -16.98 18.41
CA SER A 25 -7.00 -18.26 18.48
C SER A 25 -8.40 -18.11 19.10
N LEU A 26 -9.29 -19.07 18.88
CA LEU A 26 -10.62 -19.05 19.49
C LEU A 26 -10.59 -18.96 21.02
N GLN A 27 -9.58 -19.56 21.66
CA GLN A 27 -9.39 -19.50 23.12
C GLN A 27 -8.97 -18.09 23.58
N GLU A 28 -8.07 -17.44 22.84
CA GLU A 28 -7.66 -16.05 23.12
C GLU A 28 -8.83 -15.09 22.96
N ILE A 29 -9.66 -15.30 21.94
CA ILE A 29 -10.89 -14.50 21.74
C ILE A 29 -11.82 -14.70 22.94
N ALA A 30 -12.11 -15.95 23.33
CA ALA A 30 -12.98 -16.22 24.47
C ALA A 30 -12.50 -15.54 25.75
N ARG A 31 -11.20 -15.66 26.07
CA ARG A 31 -10.58 -14.99 27.23
C ARG A 31 -10.67 -13.47 27.12
N GLY A 32 -10.30 -12.93 25.97
CA GLY A 32 -10.23 -11.47 25.75
C GLY A 32 -11.57 -10.77 25.85
N ILE A 33 -12.67 -11.44 25.48
CA ILE A 33 -14.02 -10.89 25.61
C ILE A 33 -14.72 -11.31 26.92
N GLY A 34 -14.00 -12.00 27.84
CA GLY A 34 -14.51 -12.35 29.19
C GLY A 34 -15.57 -13.45 29.20
N ILE A 35 -15.52 -14.41 28.25
CA ILE A 35 -16.40 -15.59 28.27
C ILE A 35 -15.60 -16.85 28.57
N SER A 36 -16.30 -17.89 29.05
CA SER A 36 -15.65 -19.16 29.40
C SER A 36 -14.86 -19.74 28.23
N PRO A 37 -13.60 -20.18 28.43
CA PRO A 37 -12.84 -20.90 27.41
C PRO A 37 -13.53 -22.16 26.88
N LYS A 38 -14.51 -22.72 27.62
CA LYS A 38 -15.34 -23.83 27.17
C LYS A 38 -16.38 -23.44 26.12
N SER A 39 -16.64 -22.15 25.93
CA SER A 39 -17.63 -21.61 24.96
C SER A 39 -17.05 -21.39 23.56
N ILE A 40 -16.01 -22.17 23.17
CA ILE A 40 -15.35 -22.05 21.85
C ILE A 40 -16.34 -22.22 20.69
N SER A 41 -17.33 -23.10 20.84
CA SER A 41 -18.36 -23.31 19.82
C SER A 41 -19.22 -22.06 19.57
N LEU A 42 -19.46 -21.25 20.61
CA LEU A 42 -20.18 -19.98 20.50
C LEU A 42 -19.33 -18.93 19.75
N VAL A 43 -18.03 -18.84 20.10
CA VAL A 43 -17.08 -17.96 19.41
C VAL A 43 -16.98 -18.35 17.94
N SER A 44 -16.80 -19.64 17.65
CA SER A 44 -16.70 -20.15 16.28
C SER A 44 -17.95 -19.81 15.45
N ARG A 45 -19.16 -20.07 15.97
CA ARG A 45 -20.41 -19.72 15.28
C ARG A 45 -20.54 -18.20 15.02
N SER A 46 -20.13 -17.39 15.99
CA SER A 46 -20.15 -15.94 15.82
C SER A 46 -19.16 -15.45 14.75
N ILE A 47 -17.98 -16.07 14.65
CA ILE A 47 -17.00 -15.78 13.59
C ILE A 47 -17.56 -16.17 12.24
N HIS A 48 -18.15 -17.37 12.10
CA HIS A 48 -18.78 -17.78 10.83
C HIS A 48 -19.91 -16.81 10.41
N ALA A 49 -20.70 -16.33 11.37
CA ALA A 49 -21.72 -15.31 11.07
C ALA A 49 -21.11 -13.98 10.62
N LEU A 50 -19.97 -13.57 11.21
CA LEU A 50 -19.23 -12.37 10.79
C LEU A 50 -18.60 -12.54 9.40
N VAL A 51 -18.13 -13.74 9.07
CA VAL A 51 -17.64 -14.09 7.74
C VAL A 51 -18.78 -14.04 6.71
N ALA A 52 -19.91 -14.65 7.03
CA ALA A 52 -21.10 -14.60 6.17
C ALA A 52 -21.65 -13.16 5.97
N ALA A 53 -21.43 -12.29 6.95
CA ALA A 53 -21.75 -10.85 6.88
C ALA A 53 -20.66 -10.00 6.17
N GLY A 54 -19.59 -10.63 5.62
CA GLY A 54 -18.51 -9.95 4.93
C GLY A 54 -17.65 -9.05 5.83
N ARG A 55 -17.65 -9.27 7.15
CA ARG A 55 -16.84 -8.49 8.11
C ARG A 55 -15.52 -9.17 8.50
N LEU A 56 -15.46 -10.47 8.39
CA LEU A 56 -14.26 -11.29 8.57
C LEU A 56 -14.08 -12.20 7.36
N GLU A 57 -12.88 -12.67 7.18
CA GLU A 57 -12.52 -13.66 6.15
C GLU A 57 -11.66 -14.76 6.76
N PHE A 58 -11.70 -15.97 6.18
CA PHE A 58 -10.75 -17.02 6.49
C PHE A 58 -9.64 -17.08 5.46
N HIS A 59 -8.40 -16.99 5.89
CA HIS A 59 -7.26 -17.25 5.03
C HIS A 59 -7.17 -18.75 4.69
N LYS A 60 -6.85 -19.09 3.44
CA LYS A 60 -6.90 -20.47 2.92
C LYS A 60 -5.91 -21.45 3.55
N GLN A 61 -4.92 -21.00 4.33
CA GLN A 61 -3.91 -21.89 4.93
C GLN A 61 -3.53 -21.46 6.35
N GLY A 62 -3.56 -22.42 7.28
CA GLY A 62 -2.89 -22.37 8.57
C GLY A 62 -3.77 -22.21 9.80
N TYR A 63 -3.14 -22.40 10.94
CA TYR A 63 -3.62 -22.10 12.28
C TYR A 63 -3.65 -20.56 12.45
N ARG A 64 -4.69 -19.99 13.07
CA ARG A 64 -4.89 -18.55 13.21
C ARG A 64 -5.20 -17.84 11.85
N ASN A 65 -6.23 -18.33 11.18
CA ASN A 65 -6.59 -17.97 9.82
C ASN A 65 -7.71 -16.91 9.70
N ILE A 66 -8.05 -16.19 10.76
CA ILE A 66 -9.10 -15.19 10.76
C ILE A 66 -8.49 -13.84 10.35
N GLN A 67 -9.10 -13.18 9.38
CA GLN A 67 -8.75 -11.82 8.97
C GLN A 67 -9.99 -10.93 9.02
N VAL A 68 -9.78 -9.65 9.26
CA VAL A 68 -10.83 -8.64 9.11
C VAL A 68 -11.03 -8.42 7.62
N ALA A 69 -12.24 -8.57 7.12
CA ALA A 69 -12.55 -8.37 5.71
C ALA A 69 -12.16 -6.95 5.28
N GLY A 70 -11.41 -6.85 4.18
CA GLY A 70 -10.85 -5.57 3.72
C GLY A 70 -9.68 -5.06 4.58
N SER A 71 -9.24 -5.79 5.63
CA SER A 71 -7.99 -5.46 6.30
C SER A 71 -6.81 -5.87 5.42
N SER A 72 -5.87 -4.97 5.27
CA SER A 72 -4.67 -5.20 4.49
C SER A 72 -3.75 -6.23 5.20
N GLU A 73 -3.29 -7.25 4.47
CA GLU A 73 -2.19 -8.12 4.92
C GLU A 73 -0.88 -7.34 5.07
N PHE A 74 -0.89 -6.08 4.70
CA PHE A 74 0.25 -5.18 4.63
C PHE A 74 0.22 -4.10 5.72
N LEU A 75 -0.31 -4.43 6.90
CA LEU A 75 -0.27 -3.57 8.08
C LEU A 75 1.09 -3.72 8.78
N LEU A 76 1.81 -2.61 8.91
CA LEU A 76 3.04 -2.54 9.69
C LEU A 76 2.84 -1.65 10.91
N PRO A 77 3.32 -2.07 12.11
CA PRO A 77 3.29 -1.18 13.26
C PRO A 77 4.24 -0.01 13.04
N LEU A 78 3.71 1.22 13.12
CA LEU A 78 4.51 2.45 13.13
C LEU A 78 4.94 2.71 14.57
N MET A 79 6.20 2.39 14.87
CA MET A 79 6.76 2.42 16.24
C MET A 79 7.19 3.81 16.70
N GLY A 80 7.00 4.83 15.87
CA GLY A 80 7.37 6.20 16.19
C GLY A 80 8.12 6.89 15.06
N ARG A 81 8.82 7.97 15.41
CA ARG A 81 9.61 8.79 14.50
C ARG A 81 11.06 8.79 14.91
N ILE A 82 11.96 8.75 13.94
CA ILE A 82 13.40 8.91 14.14
C ILE A 82 13.90 10.12 13.37
N ALA A 83 14.86 10.83 13.92
CA ALA A 83 15.53 11.91 13.20
C ALA A 83 16.74 11.36 12.44
N ALA A 84 16.88 11.77 11.18
CA ALA A 84 18.10 11.56 10.41
C ALA A 84 18.99 12.81 10.53
N GLY A 85 19.51 13.06 11.73
CA GLY A 85 20.30 14.26 12.03
C GLY A 85 20.33 14.53 13.53
N VAL A 86 19.85 15.70 13.96
CA VAL A 86 19.79 16.04 15.40
C VAL A 86 18.77 15.13 16.09
N PRO A 87 19.13 14.47 17.22
CA PRO A 87 18.20 13.61 17.94
C PRO A 87 16.91 14.35 18.33
N ILE A 88 15.79 13.68 18.18
CA ILE A 88 14.48 14.15 18.65
C ILE A 88 13.99 13.24 19.77
N GLU A 89 13.13 13.77 20.64
CA GLU A 89 12.49 12.98 21.66
C GLU A 89 11.65 11.87 21.03
N ALA A 90 11.86 10.62 21.45
CA ALA A 90 11.12 9.48 20.94
C ALA A 90 9.69 9.52 21.50
N ILE A 91 8.73 9.83 20.68
CA ILE A 91 7.30 9.75 21.03
C ILE A 91 6.82 8.37 20.60
N GLU A 92 6.46 7.53 21.57
CA GLU A 92 5.81 6.25 21.31
C GLU A 92 4.35 6.49 20.90
N GLU A 93 4.12 6.76 19.64
CA GLU A 93 2.79 6.68 19.05
C GLU A 93 2.61 5.31 18.41
N ARG A 94 1.75 4.48 19.00
CA ARG A 94 1.37 3.19 18.42
C ARG A 94 0.34 3.40 17.31
N GLN A 95 0.83 3.68 16.13
CA GLN A 95 0.02 3.77 14.91
C GLN A 95 0.28 2.54 14.03
N THR A 96 -0.56 2.37 13.03
CA THR A 96 -0.38 1.30 12.03
C THR A 96 -0.31 1.94 10.66
N LEU A 97 0.73 1.61 9.91
CA LEU A 97 0.85 1.97 8.50
C LEU A 97 0.24 0.87 7.65
N ASP A 98 -0.80 1.21 6.90
CA ASP A 98 -1.41 0.31 5.92
C ASP A 98 -0.76 0.51 4.54
N LEU A 99 0.03 -0.48 4.10
CA LEU A 99 0.61 -0.51 2.75
C LEU A 99 -0.35 -1.13 1.72
N GLY A 100 -1.50 -1.65 2.14
CA GLY A 100 -2.46 -2.30 1.25
C GLY A 100 -2.92 -1.42 0.09
N PRO A 101 -3.29 -0.15 0.30
CA PRO A 101 -3.64 0.76 -0.79
C PRO A 101 -2.54 0.95 -1.83
N LEU A 102 -1.28 0.82 -1.42
CA LEU A 102 -0.12 0.91 -2.33
C LEU A 102 0.09 -0.39 -3.12
N VAL A 103 -0.11 -1.55 -2.47
CA VAL A 103 0.28 -2.86 -3.01
C VAL A 103 -0.88 -3.59 -3.70
N LYS A 104 -2.11 -3.47 -3.18
CA LYS A 104 -3.31 -4.19 -3.66
C LYS A 104 -4.24 -3.36 -4.53
N GLY A 105 -3.87 -2.12 -4.88
CA GLY A 105 -4.74 -1.27 -5.70
C GLY A 105 -5.02 -1.89 -7.07
N GLU A 106 -6.26 -1.82 -7.50
CA GLU A 106 -6.65 -2.29 -8.82
C GLU A 106 -5.89 -1.51 -9.91
N GLY A 107 -5.30 -2.23 -10.85
CA GLY A 107 -4.49 -1.63 -11.92
C GLY A 107 -3.12 -1.12 -11.45
N HIS A 108 -2.62 -1.52 -10.27
CA HIS A 108 -1.26 -1.22 -9.86
C HIS A 108 -0.26 -2.19 -10.53
N PHE A 109 0.91 -1.66 -10.85
CA PHE A 109 2.03 -2.43 -11.38
C PHE A 109 3.35 -1.88 -10.87
N VAL A 110 4.40 -2.67 -10.95
CA VAL A 110 5.73 -2.33 -10.44
C VAL A 110 6.74 -2.39 -11.57
N LEU A 111 7.67 -1.44 -11.58
CA LEU A 111 8.83 -1.43 -12.49
C LEU A 111 10.11 -1.21 -11.70
N GLU A 112 11.16 -1.90 -12.08
CA GLU A 112 12.52 -1.64 -11.60
C GLU A 112 13.12 -0.45 -12.36
N VAL A 113 13.71 0.49 -11.63
CA VAL A 113 14.35 1.69 -12.19
C VAL A 113 15.74 1.35 -12.70
N LYS A 114 16.02 1.76 -13.93
CA LYS A 114 17.37 1.76 -14.50
C LYS A 114 17.80 3.19 -14.86
N GLY A 115 19.00 3.55 -14.42
CA GLY A 115 19.58 4.88 -14.63
C GLY A 115 19.15 5.91 -13.58
N ASP A 116 19.56 7.15 -13.80
CA ASP A 116 19.60 8.23 -12.80
C ASP A 116 18.72 9.45 -13.16
N SER A 117 17.83 9.30 -14.12
CA SER A 117 17.08 10.45 -14.67
C SER A 117 16.10 11.11 -13.70
N MET A 118 15.86 10.51 -12.52
CA MET A 118 14.89 10.97 -11.51
C MET A 118 15.51 11.12 -10.12
N VAL A 119 16.82 11.30 -10.04
CA VAL A 119 17.59 11.33 -8.76
C VAL A 119 17.17 12.48 -7.84
N GLU A 120 16.80 13.64 -8.38
CA GLU A 120 16.32 14.77 -7.56
C GLU A 120 14.93 14.52 -6.94
N GLU A 121 14.17 13.55 -7.44
CA GLU A 121 12.93 13.04 -6.83
C GLU A 121 13.22 11.92 -5.81
N GLY A 122 14.49 11.63 -5.55
CA GLY A 122 14.90 10.54 -4.66
C GLY A 122 14.70 9.14 -5.24
N ILE A 123 14.40 9.03 -6.55
CA ILE A 123 14.24 7.77 -7.27
C ILE A 123 15.59 7.39 -7.88
N LEU A 124 16.17 6.30 -7.41
CA LEU A 124 17.52 5.84 -7.78
C LEU A 124 17.45 4.55 -8.57
N GLU A 125 18.56 4.22 -9.24
CA GLU A 125 18.72 2.92 -9.89
C GLU A 125 18.56 1.76 -8.91
N GLY A 126 17.84 0.72 -9.31
CA GLY A 126 17.50 -0.43 -8.47
C GLY A 126 16.26 -0.26 -7.59
N ASP A 127 15.64 0.94 -7.57
CA ASP A 127 14.36 1.13 -6.89
C ASP A 127 13.23 0.41 -7.64
N PHE A 128 12.22 -0.03 -6.89
CA PHE A 128 10.96 -0.52 -7.44
C PHE A 128 9.93 0.59 -7.34
N VAL A 129 9.52 1.17 -8.46
CA VAL A 129 8.46 2.18 -8.52
C VAL A 129 7.11 1.51 -8.69
N ILE A 130 6.16 1.89 -7.83
CA ILE A 130 4.78 1.44 -7.89
C ILE A 130 3.99 2.49 -8.63
N CYS A 131 3.28 2.06 -9.66
CA CYS A 131 2.49 2.91 -10.52
C CYS A 131 1.05 2.40 -10.61
N ARG A 132 0.12 3.30 -10.84
CA ARG A 132 -1.27 2.99 -11.15
C ARG A 132 -1.49 3.21 -12.64
N HIS A 133 -2.07 2.23 -13.35
CA HIS A 133 -2.45 2.37 -14.76
C HIS A 133 -3.31 3.62 -14.97
N ALA A 134 -2.91 4.44 -15.92
CA ALA A 134 -3.63 5.64 -16.32
C ALA A 134 -3.33 5.95 -17.79
N ALA A 135 -4.35 6.32 -18.55
CA ALA A 135 -4.20 6.82 -19.91
C ALA A 135 -3.92 8.33 -19.95
N GLN A 136 -4.11 9.03 -18.83
CA GLN A 136 -3.93 10.47 -18.69
C GLN A 136 -3.25 10.78 -17.35
N ALA A 137 -2.55 11.91 -17.29
CA ALA A 137 -1.90 12.41 -16.09
C ALA A 137 -2.04 13.94 -16.01
N GLY A 138 -1.95 14.46 -14.81
CA GLY A 138 -1.95 15.91 -14.55
C GLY A 138 -0.61 16.57 -14.86
N GLU A 139 -0.60 17.91 -14.97
CA GLU A 139 0.63 18.69 -15.06
C GLU A 139 1.50 18.43 -13.83
N GLY A 140 2.76 18.06 -14.08
CA GLY A 140 3.73 17.80 -13.01
C GLY A 140 3.71 16.39 -12.41
N ASP A 141 2.80 15.51 -12.81
CA ASP A 141 2.82 14.11 -12.36
C ASP A 141 4.10 13.40 -12.83
N ILE A 142 4.57 12.46 -12.02
CA ILE A 142 5.61 11.52 -12.44
C ILE A 142 4.91 10.34 -13.12
N VAL A 143 5.26 10.06 -14.37
CA VAL A 143 4.57 9.09 -15.21
C VAL A 143 5.53 8.06 -15.80
N VAL A 144 5.02 6.86 -15.99
CA VAL A 144 5.59 5.91 -16.95
C VAL A 144 4.99 6.23 -18.32
N ALA A 145 5.83 6.68 -19.22
CA ALA A 145 5.46 7.03 -20.59
C ALA A 145 6.17 6.12 -21.59
N LEU A 146 5.44 5.68 -22.60
CA LEU A 146 5.97 4.99 -23.76
C LEU A 146 6.09 6.01 -24.90
N VAL A 147 7.31 6.18 -25.39
CA VAL A 147 7.62 7.08 -26.51
C VAL A 147 7.80 6.24 -27.76
N ASP A 148 7.17 6.65 -28.86
CA ASP A 148 7.24 5.98 -30.17
C ASP A 148 6.94 4.47 -30.12
N GLU A 149 6.04 4.07 -29.18
CA GLU A 149 5.62 2.68 -28.97
C GLU A 149 6.71 1.70 -28.46
N HIS A 150 7.95 2.17 -28.24
CA HIS A 150 9.07 1.29 -27.91
C HIS A 150 9.84 1.71 -26.64
N ASP A 151 10.02 3.00 -26.40
CA ASP A 151 10.87 3.50 -25.32
C ASP A 151 10.08 3.83 -24.06
N ALA A 152 10.10 2.93 -23.10
CA ALA A 152 9.49 3.18 -21.78
C ALA A 152 10.43 4.06 -20.92
N THR A 153 9.86 5.08 -20.28
CA THR A 153 10.61 6.00 -19.42
C THR A 153 9.79 6.52 -18.25
N LEU A 154 10.46 6.80 -17.12
CA LEU A 154 9.87 7.47 -15.95
C LEU A 154 10.32 8.92 -15.96
N LYS A 155 9.39 9.87 -16.07
CA LYS A 155 9.65 11.31 -16.13
C LYS A 155 8.51 12.11 -15.50
N ARG A 156 8.78 13.34 -15.13
CA ARG A 156 7.73 14.31 -14.84
C ARG A 156 7.11 14.79 -16.16
N ILE A 157 5.78 14.75 -16.25
CA ILE A 157 5.08 15.24 -17.46
C ILE A 157 4.78 16.72 -17.34
N SER A 158 4.84 17.44 -18.46
CA SER A 158 4.43 18.84 -18.52
C SER A 158 3.75 19.15 -19.84
N TYR A 159 2.69 19.97 -19.76
CA TYR A 159 1.88 20.44 -20.88
C TYR A 159 2.02 21.96 -21.12
N ARG A 160 3.03 22.58 -20.50
CA ARG A 160 3.24 24.06 -20.59
C ARG A 160 3.54 24.56 -22.00
N ILE A 161 4.09 23.69 -22.85
CA ILE A 161 4.31 24.01 -24.24
C ILE A 161 3.07 23.62 -25.04
N ARG A 162 2.44 24.58 -25.69
CA ARG A 162 1.24 24.34 -26.50
C ARG A 162 1.49 23.24 -27.55
N ASP A 163 0.52 22.36 -27.71
CA ASP A 163 0.55 21.23 -28.66
C ASP A 163 1.75 20.27 -28.47
N ARG A 164 2.32 20.22 -27.26
CA ARG A 164 3.44 19.33 -26.91
C ARG A 164 3.21 18.64 -25.56
N VAL A 165 3.74 17.44 -25.46
CA VAL A 165 3.97 16.74 -24.20
C VAL A 165 5.45 16.76 -23.91
N THR A 166 5.83 17.39 -22.81
CA THR A 166 7.24 17.46 -22.39
C THR A 166 7.49 16.45 -21.29
N LEU A 167 8.48 15.60 -21.48
CA LEU A 167 8.99 14.68 -20.48
C LEU A 167 10.24 15.30 -19.84
N VAL A 168 10.11 15.64 -18.54
CA VAL A 168 11.10 16.39 -17.78
C VAL A 168 11.82 15.43 -16.84
N PRO A 169 13.14 15.21 -16.99
CA PRO A 169 13.94 14.49 -16.03
C PRO A 169 14.08 15.30 -14.72
N ALA A 170 14.22 14.64 -13.61
CA ALA A 170 14.65 15.22 -12.33
C ALA A 170 16.15 14.92 -12.11
N ASN A 171 16.95 15.34 -13.04
CA ASN A 171 18.42 15.26 -13.05
C ASN A 171 18.97 16.45 -13.83
N PRO A 172 19.79 17.35 -13.22
CA PRO A 172 20.32 18.56 -13.85
C PRO A 172 21.22 18.28 -15.07
N ALA A 173 21.81 17.09 -15.13
CA ALA A 173 22.64 16.66 -16.27
C ALA A 173 21.83 16.33 -17.53
N LEU A 174 20.50 16.18 -17.40
CA LEU A 174 19.60 15.79 -18.48
C LEU A 174 18.69 16.93 -18.87
N LYS A 175 18.34 17.00 -20.15
CA LYS A 175 17.45 18.06 -20.67
C LYS A 175 16.04 17.52 -20.89
N PRO A 176 15.00 18.34 -20.61
CA PRO A 176 13.63 18.03 -20.98
C PRO A 176 13.49 17.77 -22.48
N LYS A 177 12.61 16.83 -22.86
CA LYS A 177 12.31 16.52 -24.25
C LYS A 177 10.83 16.72 -24.52
N ALA A 178 10.53 17.53 -25.56
CA ALA A 178 9.17 17.81 -25.99
C ALA A 178 8.81 16.95 -27.22
N TYR A 179 7.67 16.30 -27.17
CA TYR A 179 7.15 15.40 -28.19
C TYR A 179 5.79 15.89 -28.70
N LEU A 180 5.39 15.45 -29.88
CA LEU A 180 4.00 15.56 -30.34
C LEU A 180 3.14 14.60 -29.49
N PRO A 181 1.88 14.96 -29.13
CA PRO A 181 1.07 14.15 -28.23
C PRO A 181 0.90 12.69 -28.66
N HIS A 182 0.75 12.43 -29.96
CA HIS A 182 0.57 11.08 -30.48
C HIS A 182 1.80 10.18 -30.35
N ARG A 183 2.98 10.74 -30.07
CA ARG A 183 4.22 10.00 -29.85
C ARG A 183 4.40 9.55 -28.41
N VAL A 184 3.58 10.03 -27.47
CA VAL A 184 3.70 9.73 -26.05
C VAL A 184 2.43 9.09 -25.55
N ARG A 185 2.53 7.86 -25.10
CA ARG A 185 1.43 7.12 -24.48
C ARG A 185 1.73 6.94 -22.98
N ILE A 186 0.88 7.50 -22.14
CA ILE A 186 0.99 7.30 -20.69
C ILE A 186 0.54 5.88 -20.36
N GLN A 187 1.35 5.15 -19.60
CA GLN A 187 1.07 3.80 -19.12
C GLN A 187 0.56 3.81 -17.69
N GLY A 188 1.03 4.77 -16.88
CA GLY A 188 0.62 4.90 -15.51
C GLY A 188 1.25 6.10 -14.82
N VAL A 189 0.69 6.42 -13.65
CA VAL A 189 1.14 7.49 -12.76
C VAL A 189 1.83 6.84 -11.56
N PHE A 190 2.98 7.39 -11.18
CA PHE A 190 3.74 7.01 -10.00
C PHE A 190 2.94 7.28 -8.73
N ILE A 191 2.92 6.31 -7.80
CA ILE A 191 2.22 6.42 -6.52
C ILE A 191 3.11 6.12 -5.32
N GLY A 192 4.28 5.53 -5.53
CA GLY A 192 5.23 5.24 -4.47
C GLY A 192 6.41 4.43 -4.95
N LEU A 193 7.40 4.25 -4.08
CA LEU A 193 8.57 3.41 -4.35
C LEU A 193 8.92 2.52 -3.16
N LEU A 194 9.57 1.40 -3.47
CA LEU A 194 10.22 0.52 -2.51
C LEU A 194 11.71 0.47 -2.85
N ARG A 195 12.54 0.69 -1.82
CA ARG A 195 13.99 0.47 -1.90
C ARG A 195 14.35 -0.64 -0.94
N LEU A 196 14.79 -1.75 -1.50
CA LEU A 196 15.25 -2.91 -0.73
C LEU A 196 16.76 -2.80 -0.57
N LYS A 197 17.22 -2.88 0.68
CA LYS A 197 18.66 -3.03 0.94
C LYS A 197 18.98 -4.51 0.78
N MET A 198 19.61 -4.88 -0.34
CA MET A 198 20.18 -6.21 -0.53
C MET A 198 21.58 -6.27 0.08
#